data_f2915d9ad01d6e77129f47eef8a360de
#
_entry.id   f2915d9ad01d6e77129f47eef8a360de
#
_cell.length_a   1.000
_cell.length_b   1.000
_cell.length_c   1.000
_cell.angle_alpha   90.00
_cell.angle_beta   90.00
_cell.angle_gamma   90.00
#
_symmetry.space_group_name_H-M   'P 1'
#
loop_
_entity.id
_entity.type
_entity.pdbx_description
1 polymer ?
#
loop_
_entity_poly.entity_id
_entity_poly.type
_entity_poly.pdbx_seq_one_letter_code
_entity_poly.pdbx_strand_id
1 'polypeptide(L)'
;MKQTDFREPIFLLLFATLITTLFSTCSFLYPLNPWDDANVYMTIGNAMLSGKDLYVDIFDHKGPVLYLMHEMAAMLSRNSFVGIYLIEILCSFCFMWYSLQTMRLFSSSKITLPLTCLLGWLTLSSDLFYYGDSVEEFSLPILAHCLYFMLRFAKNRQTPVWWQSLFMGIGLGLILWTKFNILFFYIGGILTLAFIAWRHQQMKELGHIVMWVTAGVVLATIPILAYFVAHGTVEALIDAYFMVNIFQYHGTATNGEPDFWWFPLMKLAIWAVLTLPIFFVRARWEVKLLILGTYGVLLLSFATMTVQFYYFLLMYAFSPLVIYFFRNHIPTFRTYVAIALIGILSAATNWNLVTLLNGTFPKSVLEMAEIINANKSDDSEVLTFSSYDTGIYQHTRHLPPNKNFFISSILDPEIKKEQAEWVTSGKVKYLVREIGAIVTCHEYYDAPIPENYHCIYDKEELFRYRLITTPHKFLWNLTYPRVLLQYIMDPVTVNQRMLVYEREP
;
A
#
# COMPACT_ATOMS: atom_id res chain seq x y z
N MET A 1 -30.15 22.01 4.87
CA MET A 1 -29.64 20.63 4.65
C MET A 1 -30.60 19.97 3.69
N LYS A 2 -30.18 19.69 2.43
CA LYS A 2 -30.94 18.78 1.58
C LYS A 2 -30.94 17.42 2.28
N GLN A 3 -32.10 16.79 2.41
CA GLN A 3 -32.19 15.40 2.87
C GLN A 3 -31.11 14.59 2.15
N THR A 4 -30.15 14.07 2.90
CA THR A 4 -29.17 13.15 2.35
C THR A 4 -29.96 11.94 1.87
N ASP A 5 -30.01 11.75 0.57
CA ASP A 5 -30.59 10.55 0.00
C ASP A 5 -29.67 9.38 0.40
N PHE A 6 -30.10 8.59 1.38
CA PHE A 6 -29.35 7.44 1.91
C PHE A 6 -29.08 6.37 0.83
N ARG A 7 -29.72 6.46 -0.33
CA ARG A 7 -29.53 5.53 -1.44
C ARG A 7 -28.13 5.60 -2.05
N GLU A 8 -27.55 6.81 -2.14
CA GLU A 8 -26.23 6.95 -2.76
C GLU A 8 -25.09 6.36 -1.90
N PRO A 9 -24.98 6.64 -0.58
CA PRO A 9 -23.95 5.99 0.23
C PRO A 9 -24.11 4.48 0.28
N ILE A 10 -25.35 3.95 0.35
CA ILE A 10 -25.59 2.50 0.32
C ILE A 10 -25.16 1.92 -1.03
N PHE A 11 -25.49 2.57 -2.14
CA PHE A 11 -25.07 2.15 -3.47
C PHE A 11 -23.55 2.12 -3.59
N LEU A 12 -22.86 3.17 -3.13
CA LEU A 12 -21.38 3.23 -3.16
C LEU A 12 -20.76 2.16 -2.27
N LEU A 13 -21.33 1.88 -1.11
CA LEU A 13 -20.85 0.80 -0.23
C LEU A 13 -20.99 -0.57 -0.91
N LEU A 14 -22.15 -0.86 -1.50
CA LEU A 14 -22.36 -2.11 -2.24
C LEU A 14 -21.41 -2.22 -3.45
N PHE A 15 -21.17 -1.11 -4.15
CA PHE A 15 -20.25 -1.09 -5.27
C PHE A 15 -18.79 -1.23 -4.82
N ALA A 16 -18.39 -0.58 -3.70
CA ALA A 16 -17.10 -0.77 -3.09
C ALA A 16 -16.88 -2.24 -2.68
N THR A 17 -17.89 -2.86 -2.05
CA THR A 17 -17.84 -4.29 -1.71
C THR A 17 -17.62 -5.14 -2.96
N LEU A 18 -18.36 -4.89 -4.04
CA LEU A 18 -18.22 -5.62 -5.31
C LEU A 18 -16.79 -5.52 -5.87
N ILE A 19 -16.26 -4.29 -6.01
CA ILE A 19 -14.95 -4.11 -6.64
C ILE A 19 -13.81 -4.63 -5.76
N THR A 20 -13.89 -4.46 -4.44
CA THR A 20 -12.91 -5.04 -3.51
C THR A 20 -12.94 -6.57 -3.56
N THR A 21 -14.14 -7.17 -3.62
CA THR A 21 -14.28 -8.62 -3.77
C THR A 21 -13.60 -9.13 -5.05
N LEU A 22 -13.74 -8.41 -6.15
CA LEU A 22 -13.22 -8.85 -7.45
C LEU A 22 -11.70 -8.68 -7.59
N PHE A 23 -11.13 -7.63 -7.02
CA PHE A 23 -9.76 -7.21 -7.33
C PHE A 23 -8.76 -7.38 -6.20
N SER A 24 -9.22 -7.41 -4.93
CA SER A 24 -8.32 -7.67 -3.80
C SER A 24 -8.16 -9.16 -3.53
N THR A 25 -6.92 -9.61 -3.39
CA THR A 25 -6.61 -10.99 -2.99
C THR A 25 -6.86 -11.26 -1.50
N CYS A 26 -7.16 -10.23 -0.71
CA CYS A 26 -7.66 -10.40 0.66
C CYS A 26 -9.12 -10.90 0.70
N SER A 27 -9.85 -10.84 -0.42
CA SER A 27 -11.23 -11.27 -0.49
C SER A 27 -11.37 -12.79 -0.47
N PHE A 28 -12.56 -13.27 -0.07
CA PHE A 28 -12.86 -14.69 -0.01
C PHE A 28 -12.89 -15.40 -1.37
N LEU A 29 -12.78 -14.68 -2.49
CA LEU A 29 -12.66 -15.30 -3.81
C LEU A 29 -11.26 -15.91 -4.04
N TYR A 30 -10.25 -15.41 -3.35
CA TYR A 30 -8.86 -15.84 -3.52
C TYR A 30 -8.46 -16.79 -2.40
N PRO A 31 -7.70 -17.85 -2.70
CA PRO A 31 -7.32 -18.85 -1.70
C PRO A 31 -6.26 -18.32 -0.72
N LEU A 32 -5.48 -17.33 -1.12
CA LEU A 32 -4.42 -16.70 -0.32
C LEU A 32 -4.09 -15.32 -0.89
N ASN A 33 -3.35 -14.51 -0.14
CA ASN A 33 -2.70 -13.32 -0.67
C ASN A 33 -1.24 -13.68 -1.04
N PRO A 34 -0.83 -13.57 -2.32
CA PRO A 34 0.52 -13.95 -2.74
C PRO A 34 1.57 -12.85 -2.51
N TRP A 35 1.21 -11.73 -1.91
CA TRP A 35 2.13 -10.61 -1.69
C TRP A 35 2.90 -10.77 -0.38
N ASP A 36 4.22 -10.78 -0.48
CA ASP A 36 5.12 -10.96 0.65
C ASP A 36 4.90 -9.92 1.77
N ASP A 37 4.77 -8.63 1.40
CA ASP A 37 4.52 -7.57 2.39
C ASP A 37 3.22 -7.81 3.17
N ALA A 38 2.13 -8.19 2.50
CA ALA A 38 0.85 -8.49 3.13
C ALA A 38 0.97 -9.69 4.10
N ASN A 39 1.73 -10.72 3.70
CA ASN A 39 1.99 -11.88 4.54
C ASN A 39 2.80 -11.51 5.78
N VAL A 40 3.85 -10.68 5.64
CA VAL A 40 4.61 -10.15 6.77
C VAL A 40 3.70 -9.41 7.75
N TYR A 41 2.83 -8.52 7.26
CA TYR A 41 1.93 -7.77 8.13
C TYR A 41 0.97 -8.67 8.89
N MET A 42 0.40 -9.67 8.22
CA MET A 42 -0.51 -10.62 8.86
C MET A 42 0.20 -11.54 9.85
N THR A 43 1.42 -11.97 9.53
CA THR A 43 2.26 -12.76 10.43
C THR A 43 2.61 -11.97 11.70
N ILE A 44 2.97 -10.69 11.58
CA ILE A 44 3.23 -9.81 12.72
C ILE A 44 1.95 -9.60 13.53
N GLY A 45 0.80 -9.32 12.89
CA GLY A 45 -0.48 -9.18 13.57
C GLY A 45 -0.87 -10.43 14.37
N ASN A 46 -0.66 -11.63 13.80
CA ASN A 46 -0.88 -12.90 14.48
C ASN A 46 0.08 -13.10 15.68
N ALA A 47 1.33 -12.67 15.55
CA ALA A 47 2.33 -12.75 16.60
C ALA A 47 1.99 -11.81 17.77
N MET A 48 1.60 -10.56 17.47
CA MET A 48 1.14 -9.58 18.47
C MET A 48 -0.09 -10.11 19.22
N LEU A 49 -1.09 -10.63 18.51
CA LEU A 49 -2.27 -11.24 19.12
C LEU A 49 -1.93 -12.46 20.00
N SER A 50 -0.75 -13.05 19.80
CA SER A 50 -0.22 -14.16 20.63
C SER A 50 0.70 -13.69 21.75
N GLY A 51 0.80 -12.37 22.00
CA GLY A 51 1.56 -11.77 23.09
C GLY A 51 3.02 -11.45 22.77
N LYS A 52 3.43 -11.47 21.51
CA LYS A 52 4.77 -10.99 21.12
C LYS A 52 4.79 -9.47 21.03
N ASP A 53 5.83 -8.85 21.58
CA ASP A 53 6.04 -7.42 21.53
C ASP A 53 6.58 -6.97 20.16
N LEU A 54 5.85 -6.03 19.54
CA LEU A 54 6.24 -5.41 18.26
C LEU A 54 7.61 -4.75 18.39
N TYR A 55 8.47 -4.95 17.39
CA TYR A 55 9.85 -4.49 17.26
C TYR A 55 10.86 -5.11 18.24
N VAL A 56 10.40 -5.84 19.25
CA VAL A 56 11.26 -6.56 20.20
C VAL A 56 11.34 -8.04 19.86
N ASP A 57 10.19 -8.73 19.89
CA ASP A 57 10.08 -10.17 19.64
C ASP A 57 9.82 -10.50 18.16
N ILE A 58 9.32 -9.53 17.41
CA ILE A 58 9.06 -9.64 15.98
C ILE A 58 9.34 -8.31 15.31
N PHE A 59 9.94 -8.31 14.12
CA PHE A 59 10.48 -7.10 13.48
C PHE A 59 10.05 -6.94 12.03
N ASP A 60 9.63 -5.74 11.70
CA ASP A 60 9.66 -5.09 10.39
C ASP A 60 9.70 -3.57 10.63
N HIS A 61 10.06 -2.78 9.62
CA HIS A 61 10.39 -1.35 9.76
C HIS A 61 9.23 -0.38 9.47
N LYS A 62 8.03 -0.88 9.17
CA LYS A 62 6.86 -0.01 8.92
C LYS A 62 6.24 0.49 10.24
N GLY A 63 5.32 1.45 10.15
CA GLY A 63 4.73 2.08 11.33
C GLY A 63 3.75 1.18 12.08
N PRO A 64 3.61 1.38 13.41
CA PRO A 64 2.86 0.48 14.28
C PRO A 64 1.37 0.40 13.98
N VAL A 65 0.76 1.44 13.38
CA VAL A 65 -0.67 1.43 13.01
C VAL A 65 -0.98 0.31 12.03
N LEU A 66 -0.06 0.00 11.12
CA LEU A 66 -0.23 -1.08 10.15
C LEU A 66 -0.38 -2.43 10.87
N TYR A 67 0.51 -2.73 11.80
CA TYR A 67 0.50 -4.00 12.54
C TYR A 67 -0.65 -4.12 13.54
N LEU A 68 -1.01 -3.02 14.23
CA LEU A 68 -2.20 -2.98 15.08
C LEU A 68 -3.49 -3.24 14.30
N MET A 69 -3.55 -2.78 13.05
CA MET A 69 -4.67 -3.06 12.15
C MET A 69 -4.72 -4.54 11.78
N HIS A 70 -3.57 -5.17 11.53
CA HIS A 70 -3.47 -6.62 11.24
C HIS A 70 -3.73 -7.46 12.49
N GLU A 71 -3.33 -7.01 13.67
CA GLU A 71 -3.69 -7.64 14.94
C GLU A 71 -5.22 -7.66 15.13
N MET A 72 -5.90 -6.53 14.89
CA MET A 72 -7.37 -6.47 14.92
C MET A 72 -8.00 -7.38 13.86
N ALA A 73 -7.41 -7.46 12.66
CA ALA A 73 -7.87 -8.37 11.63
C ALA A 73 -7.69 -9.84 12.02
N ALA A 74 -6.58 -10.17 12.69
CA ALA A 74 -6.28 -11.51 13.22
C ALA A 74 -7.28 -11.95 14.31
N MET A 75 -7.89 -11.02 15.05
CA MET A 75 -8.97 -11.35 16.00
C MET A 75 -10.19 -11.95 15.28
N LEU A 76 -10.44 -11.61 14.03
CA LEU A 76 -11.51 -12.18 13.22
C LEU A 76 -11.10 -13.50 12.58
N SER A 77 -9.87 -13.57 12.06
CA SER A 77 -9.32 -14.79 11.46
C SER A 77 -7.80 -14.75 11.43
N ARG A 78 -7.15 -15.74 12.03
CA ARG A 78 -5.68 -15.91 11.99
C ARG A 78 -5.18 -16.51 10.67
N ASN A 79 -6.05 -17.18 9.93
CA ASN A 79 -5.69 -18.00 8.76
C ASN A 79 -6.19 -17.42 7.45
N SER A 80 -6.80 -16.24 7.47
CA SER A 80 -7.31 -15.58 6.27
C SER A 80 -7.28 -14.07 6.40
N PHE A 81 -7.25 -13.39 5.29
CA PHE A 81 -7.26 -11.93 5.22
C PHE A 81 -8.65 -11.31 5.35
N VAL A 82 -9.67 -12.06 5.85
CA VAL A 82 -11.05 -11.55 5.92
C VAL A 82 -11.20 -10.26 6.73
N GLY A 83 -10.41 -10.09 7.79
CA GLY A 83 -10.40 -8.86 8.58
C GLY A 83 -9.88 -7.67 7.78
N ILE A 84 -8.80 -7.87 7.04
CA ILE A 84 -8.23 -6.87 6.12
C ILE A 84 -9.20 -6.55 4.98
N TYR A 85 -9.82 -7.57 4.37
CA TYR A 85 -10.85 -7.38 3.34
C TYR A 85 -11.99 -6.46 3.78
N LEU A 86 -12.47 -6.58 5.03
CA LEU A 86 -13.49 -5.67 5.57
C LEU A 86 -12.98 -4.23 5.71
N ILE A 87 -11.72 -4.05 6.09
CA ILE A 87 -11.06 -2.73 6.16
C ILE A 87 -10.92 -2.14 4.75
N GLU A 88 -10.52 -2.93 3.76
CA GLU A 88 -10.39 -2.52 2.36
C GLU A 88 -11.74 -2.06 1.77
N ILE A 89 -12.84 -2.75 2.08
CA ILE A 89 -14.20 -2.30 1.70
C ILE A 89 -14.48 -0.90 2.24
N LEU A 90 -14.17 -0.67 3.52
CA LEU A 90 -14.37 0.64 4.15
C LEU A 90 -13.47 1.70 3.50
N CYS A 91 -12.21 1.39 3.24
CA CYS A 91 -11.27 2.27 2.54
C CYS A 91 -11.75 2.62 1.13
N SER A 92 -12.16 1.64 0.35
CA SER A 92 -12.71 1.82 -0.99
C SER A 92 -13.98 2.68 -0.98
N PHE A 93 -14.90 2.42 -0.04
CA PHE A 93 -16.09 3.23 0.15
C PHE A 93 -15.75 4.69 0.49
N CYS A 94 -14.89 4.93 1.47
CA CYS A 94 -14.48 6.26 1.87
C CYS A 94 -13.77 7.02 0.74
N PHE A 95 -12.88 6.36 0.01
CA PHE A 95 -12.24 6.93 -1.17
C PHE A 95 -13.26 7.37 -2.22
N MET A 96 -14.20 6.49 -2.58
CA MET A 96 -15.25 6.80 -3.56
C MET A 96 -16.20 7.90 -3.06
N TRP A 97 -16.56 7.88 -1.78
CA TRP A 97 -17.40 8.91 -1.18
C TRP A 97 -16.77 10.29 -1.29
N TYR A 98 -15.50 10.46 -0.88
CA TYR A 98 -14.82 11.74 -0.96
C TYR A 98 -14.47 12.13 -2.40
N SER A 99 -14.25 11.18 -3.29
CA SER A 99 -14.12 11.40 -4.73
C SER A 99 -15.40 11.99 -5.31
N LEU A 100 -16.57 11.44 -4.96
CA LEU A 100 -17.88 11.99 -5.38
C LEU A 100 -18.09 13.41 -4.83
N GLN A 101 -17.81 13.64 -3.55
CA GLN A 101 -17.93 14.97 -2.96
C GLN A 101 -16.98 15.97 -3.62
N THR A 102 -15.77 15.57 -3.95
CA THR A 102 -14.79 16.40 -4.67
C THR A 102 -15.28 16.76 -6.07
N MET A 103 -15.80 15.79 -6.83
CA MET A 103 -16.40 16.09 -8.16
C MET A 103 -17.58 17.07 -8.04
N ARG A 104 -18.42 16.91 -7.04
CA ARG A 104 -19.58 17.77 -6.77
C ARG A 104 -19.22 19.18 -6.34
N LEU A 105 -18.01 19.42 -5.85
CA LEU A 105 -17.51 20.78 -5.66
C LEU A 105 -17.43 21.56 -6.99
N PHE A 106 -17.17 20.87 -8.11
CA PHE A 106 -16.88 21.50 -9.40
C PHE A 106 -17.97 21.33 -10.44
N SER A 107 -18.88 20.35 -10.26
CA SER A 107 -19.95 20.06 -11.21
C SER A 107 -21.20 19.53 -10.53
N SER A 108 -22.37 19.97 -10.98
CA SER A 108 -23.67 19.41 -10.64
C SER A 108 -24.16 18.37 -11.66
N SER A 109 -23.34 18.00 -12.64
CA SER A 109 -23.69 17.06 -13.69
C SER A 109 -23.98 15.67 -13.12
N LYS A 110 -24.96 14.97 -13.70
CA LYS A 110 -25.30 13.58 -13.36
C LYS A 110 -24.17 12.60 -13.68
N ILE A 111 -23.15 13.02 -14.42
CA ILE A 111 -21.97 12.19 -14.74
C ILE A 111 -21.08 11.91 -13.50
N THR A 112 -21.20 12.73 -12.42
CA THR A 112 -20.34 12.60 -11.24
C THR A 112 -20.37 11.21 -10.61
N LEU A 113 -21.55 10.62 -10.43
CA LEU A 113 -21.68 9.29 -9.82
C LEU A 113 -21.10 8.19 -10.73
N PRO A 114 -21.45 8.07 -12.03
CA PRO A 114 -20.83 7.09 -12.92
C PRO A 114 -19.31 7.23 -13.04
N LEU A 115 -18.78 8.47 -13.09
CA LEU A 115 -17.33 8.68 -13.07
C LEU A 115 -16.70 8.25 -11.75
N THR A 116 -17.35 8.47 -10.61
CA THR A 116 -16.86 7.98 -9.32
C THR A 116 -16.78 6.46 -9.31
N CYS A 117 -17.79 5.78 -9.81
CA CYS A 117 -17.78 4.30 -9.93
C CYS A 117 -16.66 3.84 -10.85
N LEU A 118 -16.49 4.48 -12.02
CA LEU A 118 -15.39 4.17 -12.93
C LEU A 118 -14.01 4.39 -12.28
N LEU A 119 -13.83 5.49 -11.54
CA LEU A 119 -12.57 5.76 -10.85
C LEU A 119 -12.28 4.74 -9.75
N GLY A 120 -13.27 4.38 -8.92
CA GLY A 120 -13.12 3.30 -7.94
C GLY A 120 -12.74 1.98 -8.60
N TRP A 121 -13.45 1.62 -9.67
CA TRP A 121 -13.16 0.42 -10.46
C TRP A 121 -11.73 0.44 -11.03
N LEU A 122 -11.32 1.53 -11.69
CA LEU A 122 -9.99 1.67 -12.27
C LEU A 122 -8.90 1.69 -11.21
N THR A 123 -9.16 2.24 -10.03
CA THR A 123 -8.21 2.24 -8.92
C THR A 123 -7.89 0.82 -8.47
N LEU A 124 -8.93 0.01 -8.18
CA LEU A 124 -8.74 -1.35 -7.66
C LEU A 124 -8.33 -2.35 -8.76
N SER A 125 -8.77 -2.13 -10.01
CA SER A 125 -8.34 -2.98 -11.13
C SER A 125 -6.97 -2.62 -11.69
N SER A 126 -6.36 -1.50 -11.25
CA SER A 126 -5.04 -1.09 -11.71
C SER A 126 -3.93 -1.95 -11.11
N ASP A 127 -2.82 -2.02 -11.84
CA ASP A 127 -1.62 -2.67 -11.31
C ASP A 127 -1.01 -1.94 -10.11
N LEU A 128 -1.37 -0.67 -9.88
CA LEU A 128 -0.91 0.08 -8.71
C LEU A 128 -1.59 -0.38 -7.43
N PHE A 129 -2.79 -0.96 -7.52
CA PHE A 129 -3.46 -1.61 -6.39
C PHE A 129 -2.78 -2.93 -6.01
N TYR A 130 -2.13 -3.56 -6.98
CA TYR A 130 -1.37 -4.80 -6.86
C TYR A 130 -2.24 -5.97 -6.39
N TYR A 131 -2.04 -6.45 -5.17
CA TYR A 131 -2.80 -7.55 -4.56
C TYR A 131 -3.83 -7.08 -3.51
N GLY A 132 -3.82 -5.79 -3.17
CA GLY A 132 -4.48 -5.24 -1.99
C GLY A 132 -3.54 -5.24 -0.78
N ASP A 133 -4.05 -4.79 0.37
CA ASP A 133 -3.34 -4.77 1.66
C ASP A 133 -2.09 -3.87 1.67
N SER A 134 -2.10 -2.80 0.89
CA SER A 134 -0.98 -1.86 0.86
C SER A 134 -1.21 -0.66 1.80
N VAL A 135 -0.11 -0.14 2.34
CA VAL A 135 -0.13 1.10 3.12
C VAL A 135 -0.72 2.26 2.31
N GLU A 136 -0.45 2.28 1.01
CA GLU A 136 -0.95 3.27 0.06
C GLU A 136 -2.46 3.17 -0.09
N GLU A 137 -3.00 1.96 -0.13
CA GLU A 137 -4.45 1.73 -0.16
C GLU A 137 -5.14 2.29 1.08
N PHE A 138 -4.63 1.97 2.27
CA PHE A 138 -5.20 2.48 3.54
C PHE A 138 -5.05 3.99 3.69
N SER A 139 -4.02 4.58 3.09
CA SER A 139 -3.78 6.02 3.08
C SER A 139 -4.67 6.77 2.10
N LEU A 140 -5.06 6.13 0.99
CA LEU A 140 -5.79 6.77 -0.12
C LEU A 140 -7.10 7.45 0.32
N PRO A 141 -8.01 6.82 1.11
CA PRO A 141 -9.23 7.48 1.60
C PRO A 141 -8.94 8.66 2.52
N ILE A 142 -7.86 8.60 3.30
CA ILE A 142 -7.43 9.68 4.18
C ILE A 142 -7.00 10.89 3.36
N LEU A 143 -6.19 10.68 2.32
CA LEU A 143 -5.78 11.74 1.39
C LEU A 143 -6.98 12.33 0.66
N ALA A 144 -7.91 11.49 0.17
CA ALA A 144 -9.12 11.95 -0.52
C ALA A 144 -10.02 12.79 0.39
N HIS A 145 -10.19 12.39 1.67
CA HIS A 145 -10.90 13.14 2.69
C HIS A 145 -10.26 14.53 2.90
N CYS A 146 -8.98 14.57 3.16
CA CYS A 146 -8.26 15.81 3.42
C CYS A 146 -8.25 16.72 2.19
N LEU A 147 -8.01 16.18 1.01
CA LEU A 147 -8.02 16.94 -0.24
C LEU A 147 -9.39 17.58 -0.50
N TYR A 148 -10.49 16.87 -0.23
CA TYR A 148 -11.84 17.42 -0.37
C TYR A 148 -12.02 18.68 0.49
N PHE A 149 -11.66 18.66 1.78
CA PHE A 149 -11.81 19.79 2.67
C PHE A 149 -10.87 20.94 2.32
N MET A 150 -9.64 20.65 1.93
CA MET A 150 -8.67 21.63 1.46
C MET A 150 -9.18 22.33 0.18
N LEU A 151 -9.71 21.57 -0.80
CA LEU A 151 -10.28 22.12 -2.02
C LEU A 151 -11.54 22.94 -1.75
N ARG A 152 -12.39 22.51 -0.81
CA ARG A 152 -13.59 23.26 -0.39
C ARG A 152 -13.21 24.60 0.22
N PHE A 153 -12.18 24.64 1.06
CA PHE A 153 -11.64 25.88 1.59
C PHE A 153 -11.02 26.76 0.49
N ALA A 154 -10.14 26.19 -0.33
CA ALA A 154 -9.49 26.95 -1.42
C ALA A 154 -10.48 27.53 -2.42
N LYS A 155 -11.52 26.77 -2.80
CA LYS A 155 -12.51 27.18 -3.79
C LYS A 155 -13.58 28.12 -3.23
N ASN A 156 -14.21 27.72 -2.11
CA ASN A 156 -15.43 28.33 -1.60
C ASN A 156 -15.21 29.21 -0.36
N ARG A 157 -14.00 29.23 0.22
CA ARG A 157 -13.68 29.86 1.50
C ARG A 157 -14.48 29.30 2.68
N GLN A 158 -14.97 28.05 2.54
CA GLN A 158 -15.71 27.39 3.59
C GLN A 158 -14.75 26.71 4.56
N THR A 159 -14.67 27.23 5.77
CA THR A 159 -13.91 26.63 6.86
C THR A 159 -14.56 25.32 7.26
N PRO A 160 -13.78 24.21 7.35
CA PRO A 160 -14.26 22.97 7.94
C PRO A 160 -14.74 23.21 9.38
N VAL A 161 -15.83 22.57 9.80
CA VAL A 161 -16.27 22.61 11.20
C VAL A 161 -15.29 21.80 12.07
N TRP A 162 -15.29 22.04 13.37
CA TRP A 162 -14.30 21.49 14.29
C TRP A 162 -14.08 19.98 14.16
N TRP A 163 -15.14 19.18 14.06
CA TRP A 163 -15.03 17.72 13.95
C TRP A 163 -14.45 17.28 12.61
N GLN A 164 -14.68 18.03 11.50
CA GLN A 164 -14.06 17.74 10.20
C GLN A 164 -12.55 17.97 10.25
N SER A 165 -12.12 19.06 10.92
CA SER A 165 -10.70 19.33 11.13
C SER A 165 -10.06 18.30 12.08
N LEU A 166 -10.79 17.86 13.10
CA LEU A 166 -10.35 16.80 14.01
C LEU A 166 -10.12 15.48 13.26
N PHE A 167 -11.06 15.07 12.40
CA PHE A 167 -10.89 13.86 11.59
C PHE A 167 -9.76 13.96 10.54
N MET A 168 -9.53 15.17 9.99
CA MET A 168 -8.34 15.40 9.15
C MET A 168 -7.06 15.18 9.97
N GLY A 169 -7.04 15.62 11.23
CA GLY A 169 -5.93 15.42 12.15
C GLY A 169 -5.74 13.96 12.56
N ILE A 170 -6.81 13.24 12.84
CA ILE A 170 -6.74 11.79 13.11
C ILE A 170 -6.14 11.08 11.90
N GLY A 171 -6.59 11.37 10.68
CA GLY A 171 -6.02 10.81 9.46
C GLY A 171 -4.54 11.13 9.29
N LEU A 172 -4.13 12.37 9.57
CA LEU A 172 -2.72 12.77 9.56
C LEU A 172 -1.90 11.99 10.59
N GLY A 173 -2.43 11.78 11.80
CA GLY A 173 -1.78 10.99 12.84
C GLY A 173 -1.66 9.52 12.46
N LEU A 174 -2.70 8.92 11.87
CA LEU A 174 -2.64 7.55 11.36
C LEU A 174 -1.57 7.40 10.28
N ILE A 175 -1.49 8.33 9.34
CA ILE A 175 -0.43 8.34 8.31
C ILE A 175 0.96 8.50 8.94
N LEU A 176 1.13 9.40 9.91
CA LEU A 176 2.38 9.57 10.64
C LEU A 176 2.88 8.23 11.20
N TRP A 177 1.98 7.45 11.79
CA TRP A 177 2.29 6.18 12.46
C TRP A 177 2.14 4.94 11.55
N THR A 178 1.91 5.14 10.24
CA THR A 178 1.90 4.05 9.25
C THR A 178 3.08 4.19 8.29
N LYS A 179 3.21 5.37 7.64
CA LYS A 179 4.26 5.66 6.65
C LYS A 179 4.50 7.16 6.55
N PHE A 180 5.45 7.68 7.32
CA PHE A 180 5.64 9.12 7.49
C PHE A 180 6.05 9.87 6.21
N ASN A 181 6.58 9.23 5.19
CA ASN A 181 6.88 9.90 3.92
C ASN A 181 5.64 10.43 3.19
N ILE A 182 4.44 9.89 3.45
CA ILE A 182 3.18 10.41 2.91
C ILE A 182 2.83 11.80 3.51
N LEU A 183 3.47 12.20 4.60
CA LEU A 183 3.32 13.53 5.19
C LEU A 183 3.65 14.67 4.24
N PHE A 184 4.45 14.43 3.20
CA PHE A 184 4.73 15.44 2.17
C PHE A 184 3.47 16.00 1.51
N PHE A 185 2.41 15.19 1.37
CA PHE A 185 1.09 15.66 0.94
C PHE A 185 0.55 16.76 1.87
N TYR A 186 0.65 16.53 3.18
CA TYR A 186 0.15 17.48 4.19
C TYR A 186 1.01 18.72 4.28
N ILE A 187 2.34 18.58 4.21
CA ILE A 187 3.28 19.71 4.22
C ILE A 187 2.93 20.65 3.04
N GLY A 188 2.80 20.13 1.84
CA GLY A 188 2.41 20.90 0.67
C GLY A 188 1.03 21.55 0.82
N GLY A 189 0.06 20.80 1.35
CA GLY A 189 -1.30 21.28 1.61
C GLY A 189 -1.34 22.42 2.65
N ILE A 190 -0.70 22.25 3.79
CA ILE A 190 -0.68 23.21 4.88
C ILE A 190 0.00 24.53 4.44
N LEU A 191 1.17 24.45 3.79
CA LEU A 191 1.87 25.63 3.29
C LEU A 191 1.03 26.40 2.29
N THR A 192 0.37 25.68 1.40
CA THR A 192 -0.52 26.31 0.40
C THR A 192 -1.74 26.94 1.04
N LEU A 193 -2.40 26.24 1.97
CA LEU A 193 -3.55 26.80 2.70
C LEU A 193 -3.17 28.01 3.54
N ALA A 194 -1.99 28.01 4.16
CA ALA A 194 -1.47 29.14 4.91
C ALA A 194 -1.29 30.38 3.99
N PHE A 195 -0.70 30.18 2.82
CA PHE A 195 -0.57 31.28 1.84
C PHE A 195 -1.93 31.80 1.36
N ILE A 196 -2.89 30.89 1.05
CA ILE A 196 -4.25 31.27 0.63
C ILE A 196 -4.96 32.03 1.76
N ALA A 197 -4.89 31.54 3.01
CA ALA A 197 -5.52 32.18 4.15
C ALA A 197 -4.91 33.57 4.46
N TRP A 198 -3.59 33.69 4.36
CA TRP A 198 -2.90 34.98 4.49
C TRP A 198 -3.38 35.97 3.43
N ARG A 199 -3.40 35.54 2.17
CA ARG A 199 -3.80 36.41 1.03
C ARG A 199 -5.25 36.89 1.13
N HIS A 200 -6.13 36.10 1.75
CA HIS A 200 -7.56 36.40 1.91
C HIS A 200 -7.95 36.84 3.32
N GLN A 201 -6.98 37.15 4.19
CA GLN A 201 -7.19 37.60 5.58
C GLN A 201 -8.00 36.62 6.45
N GLN A 202 -7.83 35.29 6.19
CA GLN A 202 -8.53 34.21 6.89
C GLN A 202 -7.60 33.44 7.86
N MET A 203 -6.65 34.15 8.49
CA MET A 203 -5.68 33.51 9.38
C MET A 203 -6.31 32.98 10.69
N LYS A 204 -7.43 33.60 11.16
CA LYS A 204 -8.17 33.10 12.32
C LYS A 204 -8.82 31.76 12.03
N GLU A 205 -9.43 31.61 10.86
CA GLU A 205 -10.03 30.37 10.38
C GLU A 205 -8.97 29.27 10.22
N LEU A 206 -7.81 29.63 9.67
CA LEU A 206 -6.69 28.71 9.57
C LEU A 206 -6.21 28.26 10.96
N GLY A 207 -6.08 29.19 11.90
CA GLY A 207 -5.70 28.89 13.30
C GLY A 207 -6.68 27.90 13.96
N HIS A 208 -7.98 28.06 13.71
CA HIS A 208 -9.00 27.12 14.17
C HIS A 208 -8.85 25.72 13.54
N ILE A 209 -8.60 25.66 12.22
CA ILE A 209 -8.34 24.39 11.53
C ILE A 209 -7.11 23.70 12.12
N VAL A 210 -5.98 24.42 12.23
CA VAL A 210 -4.72 23.89 12.77
C VAL A 210 -4.90 23.36 14.20
N MET A 211 -5.60 24.10 15.06
CA MET A 211 -5.86 23.67 16.43
C MET A 211 -6.56 22.30 16.49
N TRP A 212 -7.63 22.11 15.72
CA TRP A 212 -8.37 20.85 15.71
C TRP A 212 -7.66 19.73 14.97
N VAL A 213 -6.90 20.04 13.92
CA VAL A 213 -6.01 19.08 13.26
C VAL A 213 -4.94 18.58 14.24
N THR A 214 -4.30 19.50 14.99
CA THR A 214 -3.33 19.11 16.02
C THR A 214 -3.97 18.24 17.10
N ALA A 215 -5.16 18.61 17.59
CA ALA A 215 -5.91 17.79 18.54
C ALA A 215 -6.18 16.37 17.99
N GLY A 216 -6.51 16.26 16.71
CA GLY A 216 -6.72 14.96 16.04
C GLY A 216 -5.43 14.12 15.94
N VAL A 217 -4.30 14.75 15.61
CA VAL A 217 -2.99 14.07 15.61
C VAL A 217 -2.64 13.54 17.00
N VAL A 218 -2.82 14.36 18.03
CA VAL A 218 -2.58 13.96 19.43
C VAL A 218 -3.49 12.79 19.81
N LEU A 219 -4.78 12.86 19.45
CA LEU A 219 -5.74 11.79 19.74
C LEU A 219 -5.36 10.46 19.07
N ALA A 220 -4.85 10.48 17.85
CA ALA A 220 -4.36 9.29 17.15
C ALA A 220 -3.03 8.77 17.74
N THR A 221 -2.18 9.67 18.25
CA THR A 221 -0.85 9.32 18.76
C THR A 221 -0.91 8.75 20.19
N ILE A 222 -1.80 9.23 21.05
CA ILE A 222 -1.88 8.79 22.46
C ILE A 222 -2.02 7.27 22.61
N PRO A 223 -2.96 6.57 21.97
CA PRO A 223 -3.10 5.13 22.15
C PRO A 223 -1.87 4.35 21.69
N ILE A 224 -1.19 4.80 20.64
CA ILE A 224 0.03 4.18 20.13
C ILE A 224 1.15 4.30 21.16
N LEU A 225 1.43 5.51 21.62
CA LEU A 225 2.46 5.72 22.64
C LEU A 225 2.12 5.03 23.95
N ALA A 226 0.84 5.01 24.35
CA ALA A 226 0.39 4.31 25.55
C ALA A 226 0.68 2.79 25.47
N TYR A 227 0.48 2.17 24.29
CA TYR A 227 0.84 0.78 24.05
C TYR A 227 2.33 0.56 24.31
N PHE A 228 3.22 1.30 23.65
CA PHE A 228 4.67 1.13 23.80
C PHE A 228 5.20 1.49 25.20
N VAL A 229 4.62 2.46 25.87
CA VAL A 229 4.95 2.79 27.25
C VAL A 229 4.55 1.66 28.20
N ALA A 230 3.34 1.10 28.02
CA ALA A 230 2.84 0.01 28.86
C ALA A 230 3.70 -1.29 28.73
N HIS A 231 4.27 -1.54 27.55
CA HIS A 231 5.16 -2.69 27.29
C HIS A 231 6.65 -2.38 27.53
N GLY A 232 7.02 -1.11 27.84
CA GLY A 232 8.42 -0.71 28.05
C GLY A 232 9.26 -0.71 26.76
N THR A 233 8.64 -0.60 25.58
CA THR A 233 9.27 -0.82 24.26
C THR A 233 9.36 0.47 23.41
N VAL A 234 9.32 1.64 24.04
CA VAL A 234 9.40 2.95 23.34
C VAL A 234 10.71 3.11 22.55
N GLU A 235 11.84 2.64 23.10
CA GLU A 235 13.14 2.70 22.43
C GLU A 235 13.10 1.85 21.15
N ALA A 236 12.57 0.63 21.21
CA ALA A 236 12.41 -0.23 20.05
C ALA A 236 11.52 0.38 18.96
N LEU A 237 10.45 1.12 19.35
CA LEU A 237 9.63 1.89 18.40
C LEU A 237 10.46 2.96 17.69
N ILE A 238 11.25 3.74 18.42
CA ILE A 238 12.06 4.82 17.84
C ILE A 238 13.10 4.23 16.90
N ASP A 239 13.79 3.18 17.31
CA ASP A 239 14.83 2.55 16.51
C ASP A 239 14.27 1.90 15.25
N ALA A 240 13.27 1.04 15.37
CA ALA A 240 12.71 0.32 14.24
C ALA A 240 11.97 1.22 13.25
N TYR A 241 11.17 2.17 13.75
CA TYR A 241 10.33 2.96 12.87
C TYR A 241 11.03 4.22 12.35
N PHE A 242 11.78 4.96 13.19
CA PHE A 242 12.41 6.19 12.74
C PHE A 242 13.88 5.99 12.36
N MET A 243 14.71 5.39 13.23
CA MET A 243 16.15 5.32 12.96
C MET A 243 16.46 4.43 11.76
N VAL A 244 15.83 3.25 11.68
CA VAL A 244 15.99 2.35 10.54
C VAL A 244 15.54 3.03 9.24
N ASN A 245 14.35 3.63 9.20
CA ASN A 245 13.83 4.24 7.97
C ASN A 245 14.57 5.51 7.52
N ILE A 246 15.16 6.26 8.44
CA ILE A 246 15.89 7.50 8.12
C ILE A 246 17.34 7.21 7.75
N PHE A 247 17.99 6.27 8.44
CA PHE A 247 19.44 6.09 8.36
C PHE A 247 19.89 4.77 7.73
N GLN A 248 19.08 3.71 7.78
CA GLN A 248 19.47 2.37 7.31
C GLN A 248 18.71 1.91 6.07
N TYR A 249 17.43 2.29 5.95
CA TYR A 249 16.63 1.92 4.80
C TYR A 249 16.97 2.78 3.58
N HIS A 250 17.93 2.32 2.80
CA HIS A 250 18.31 2.96 1.53
C HIS A 250 17.52 2.42 0.33
N GLY A 251 16.61 1.45 0.57
CA GLY A 251 15.93 0.69 -0.47
C GLY A 251 16.89 -0.20 -1.27
N THR A 252 16.35 -1.07 -2.07
CA THR A 252 17.12 -1.97 -2.96
C THR A 252 17.86 -1.24 -4.10
N ALA A 253 18.03 0.06 -4.00
CA ALA A 253 18.25 0.93 -5.14
C ALA A 253 19.70 1.04 -5.62
N THR A 254 20.71 0.54 -4.94
CA THR A 254 22.06 0.94 -5.32
C THR A 254 23.12 -0.15 -5.31
N ASN A 255 22.76 -1.42 -5.23
CA ASN A 255 23.78 -2.45 -5.35
C ASN A 255 24.29 -2.54 -6.79
N GLY A 256 25.25 -1.65 -7.13
CA GLY A 256 26.06 -1.72 -8.35
C GLY A 256 25.55 -0.93 -9.55
N GLU A 257 24.48 -0.14 -9.45
CA GLU A 257 24.16 0.80 -10.53
C GLU A 257 25.01 2.07 -10.37
N PRO A 258 25.64 2.54 -11.45
CA PRO A 258 26.46 3.75 -11.38
C PRO A 258 25.59 4.94 -10.96
N ASP A 259 26.09 5.78 -10.04
CA ASP A 259 25.50 7.06 -9.65
C ASP A 259 25.42 7.98 -10.86
N PHE A 260 24.36 7.86 -11.63
CA PHE A 260 24.12 8.76 -12.74
C PHE A 260 23.72 10.13 -12.18
N TRP A 261 24.60 11.09 -12.24
CA TRP A 261 24.36 12.49 -11.82
C TRP A 261 23.12 13.12 -12.47
N TRP A 262 22.67 12.61 -13.62
CA TRP A 262 21.44 13.06 -14.31
C TRP A 262 20.15 12.44 -13.74
N PHE A 263 20.23 11.43 -12.88
CA PHE A 263 19.07 10.73 -12.31
C PHE A 263 18.13 11.65 -11.50
N PRO A 264 18.63 12.55 -10.62
CA PRO A 264 17.79 13.57 -9.98
C PRO A 264 17.11 14.51 -10.97
N LEU A 265 17.81 14.91 -12.03
CA LEU A 265 17.25 15.78 -13.08
C LEU A 265 16.14 15.10 -13.86
N MET A 266 16.27 13.81 -14.14
CA MET A 266 15.23 13.02 -14.79
C MET A 266 13.97 12.90 -13.91
N LYS A 267 14.12 12.63 -12.61
CA LYS A 267 13.01 12.60 -11.67
C LYS A 267 12.30 13.96 -11.60
N LEU A 268 13.06 15.03 -11.57
CA LEU A 268 12.53 16.40 -11.61
C LEU A 268 11.78 16.69 -12.92
N ALA A 269 12.32 16.23 -14.06
CA ALA A 269 11.64 16.37 -15.37
C ALA A 269 10.31 15.60 -15.40
N ILE A 270 10.27 14.38 -14.88
CA ILE A 270 9.02 13.61 -14.73
C ILE A 270 8.03 14.36 -13.86
N TRP A 271 8.48 14.87 -12.71
CA TRP A 271 7.65 15.69 -11.83
C TRP A 271 7.07 16.90 -12.57
N ALA A 272 7.89 17.63 -13.32
CA ALA A 272 7.45 18.79 -14.10
C ALA A 272 6.40 18.40 -15.16
N VAL A 273 6.62 17.30 -15.90
CA VAL A 273 5.68 16.81 -16.93
C VAL A 273 4.34 16.40 -16.30
N LEU A 274 4.37 15.69 -15.18
CA LEU A 274 3.14 15.24 -14.50
C LEU A 274 2.36 16.39 -13.85
N THR A 275 3.02 17.47 -13.45
CA THR A 275 2.38 18.67 -12.86
C THR A 275 1.94 19.69 -13.90
N LEU A 276 2.53 19.67 -15.10
CA LEU A 276 2.24 20.61 -16.19
C LEU A 276 0.74 20.73 -16.54
N PRO A 277 -0.06 19.63 -16.61
CA PRO A 277 -1.49 19.70 -16.94
C PRO A 277 -2.30 20.59 -16.00
N ILE A 278 -1.84 20.80 -14.76
CA ILE A 278 -2.53 21.66 -13.77
C ILE A 278 -2.68 23.09 -14.29
N PHE A 279 -1.69 23.58 -15.04
CA PHE A 279 -1.70 24.94 -15.59
C PHE A 279 -2.73 25.15 -16.71
N PHE A 280 -3.09 24.09 -17.41
CA PHE A 280 -4.07 24.12 -18.50
C PHE A 280 -5.52 23.95 -18.01
N VAL A 281 -5.72 23.50 -16.76
CA VAL A 281 -7.06 23.36 -16.18
C VAL A 281 -7.66 24.76 -15.95
N ARG A 282 -8.90 25.00 -16.40
CA ARG A 282 -9.65 26.25 -16.16
C ARG A 282 -10.21 26.29 -14.74
N ALA A 283 -9.33 26.45 -13.76
CA ALA A 283 -9.66 26.58 -12.35
C ALA A 283 -9.15 27.90 -11.77
N ARG A 284 -9.69 28.30 -10.62
CA ARG A 284 -9.17 29.43 -9.84
C ARG A 284 -7.72 29.15 -9.45
N TRP A 285 -6.89 30.20 -9.34
CA TRP A 285 -5.47 30.06 -9.02
C TRP A 285 -5.23 29.37 -7.68
N GLU A 286 -6.12 29.58 -6.69
CA GLU A 286 -6.00 28.95 -5.38
C GLU A 286 -6.15 27.41 -5.43
N VAL A 287 -7.07 26.95 -6.29
CA VAL A 287 -7.24 25.51 -6.53
C VAL A 287 -6.00 24.93 -7.22
N LYS A 288 -5.48 25.63 -8.24
CA LYS A 288 -4.26 25.22 -8.95
C LYS A 288 -3.06 25.15 -8.00
N LEU A 289 -2.89 26.18 -7.17
CA LEU A 289 -1.81 26.25 -6.20
C LEU A 289 -1.92 25.14 -5.17
N LEU A 290 -3.14 24.84 -4.67
CA LEU A 290 -3.35 23.73 -3.73
C LEU A 290 -3.01 22.37 -4.35
N ILE A 291 -3.45 22.12 -5.59
CA ILE A 291 -3.12 20.88 -6.30
C ILE A 291 -1.61 20.78 -6.50
N LEU A 292 -0.96 21.87 -6.94
CA LEU A 292 0.49 21.89 -7.11
C LEU A 292 1.23 21.66 -5.78
N GLY A 293 0.77 22.27 -4.69
CA GLY A 293 1.33 22.10 -3.36
C GLY A 293 1.18 20.68 -2.85
N THR A 294 -0.01 20.08 -2.93
CA THR A 294 -0.26 18.72 -2.43
C THR A 294 0.31 17.64 -3.36
N TYR A 295 -0.11 17.64 -4.60
CA TYR A 295 0.30 16.67 -5.61
C TYR A 295 1.79 16.79 -5.97
N GLY A 296 2.24 18.04 -6.26
CA GLY A 296 3.62 18.27 -6.66
C GLY A 296 4.62 17.98 -5.56
N VAL A 297 4.31 18.33 -4.30
CA VAL A 297 5.20 18.03 -3.16
C VAL A 297 5.20 16.54 -2.84
N LEU A 298 4.07 15.85 -2.96
CA LEU A 298 4.02 14.39 -2.80
C LEU A 298 4.84 13.69 -3.90
N LEU A 299 4.73 14.08 -5.17
CA LEU A 299 5.57 13.56 -6.24
C LEU A 299 7.05 13.85 -6.02
N LEU A 300 7.37 15.05 -5.50
CA LEU A 300 8.76 15.42 -5.23
C LEU A 300 9.36 14.54 -4.12
N SER A 301 8.57 14.11 -3.14
CA SER A 301 9.05 13.15 -2.13
C SER A 301 9.49 11.83 -2.76
N PHE A 302 8.80 11.37 -3.80
CA PHE A 302 9.20 10.16 -4.52
C PHE A 302 10.50 10.34 -5.31
N ALA A 303 10.90 11.57 -5.61
CA ALA A 303 12.19 11.85 -6.27
C ALA A 303 13.40 11.61 -5.35
N THR A 304 13.21 11.63 -4.04
CA THR A 304 14.30 11.57 -3.05
C THR A 304 14.49 10.20 -2.42
N MET A 305 13.63 9.22 -2.76
CA MET A 305 13.64 7.87 -2.16
C MET A 305 13.53 6.78 -3.22
N THR A 306 13.75 5.55 -2.82
CA THR A 306 13.41 4.37 -3.63
C THR A 306 11.90 4.28 -3.76
N VAL A 307 11.41 4.16 -4.98
CA VAL A 307 9.99 4.18 -5.28
C VAL A 307 9.58 2.81 -5.80
N GLN A 308 8.67 2.17 -5.11
CA GLN A 308 7.93 1.04 -5.64
C GLN A 308 6.77 1.55 -6.51
N PHE A 309 6.39 0.79 -7.53
CA PHE A 309 5.35 1.22 -8.48
C PHE A 309 3.99 1.46 -7.78
N TYR A 310 3.63 0.68 -6.78
CA TYR A 310 2.37 0.80 -6.04
C TYR A 310 2.29 2.09 -5.18
N TYR A 311 3.41 2.80 -4.93
CA TYR A 311 3.36 4.11 -4.26
C TYR A 311 2.56 5.14 -5.06
N PHE A 312 2.52 5.00 -6.38
CA PHE A 312 1.71 5.86 -7.24
C PHE A 312 0.19 5.68 -7.06
N LEU A 313 -0.26 4.65 -6.32
CA LEU A 313 -1.67 4.51 -5.95
C LEU A 313 -2.19 5.76 -5.22
N LEU A 314 -1.37 6.42 -4.42
CA LEU A 314 -1.73 7.67 -3.73
C LEU A 314 -2.16 8.79 -4.71
N MET A 315 -1.69 8.75 -5.95
CA MET A 315 -2.06 9.74 -6.96
C MET A 315 -3.54 9.66 -7.36
N TYR A 316 -4.19 8.52 -7.14
CA TYR A 316 -5.63 8.38 -7.38
C TYR A 316 -6.49 9.29 -6.48
N ALA A 317 -5.96 9.80 -5.35
CA ALA A 317 -6.64 10.83 -4.57
C ALA A 317 -7.00 12.08 -5.40
N PHE A 318 -6.23 12.37 -6.45
CA PHE A 318 -6.42 13.50 -7.35
C PHE A 318 -7.28 13.16 -8.59
N SER A 319 -7.59 11.88 -8.81
CA SER A 319 -8.38 11.44 -9.97
C SER A 319 -9.78 12.10 -10.09
N PRO A 320 -10.47 12.51 -9.00
CA PRO A 320 -11.74 13.22 -9.11
C PRO A 320 -11.65 14.56 -9.84
N LEU A 321 -10.45 15.12 -10.00
CA LEU A 321 -10.23 16.34 -10.74
C LEU A 321 -10.48 16.18 -12.26
N VAL A 322 -10.59 14.96 -12.75
CA VAL A 322 -11.03 14.65 -14.13
C VAL A 322 -12.37 15.33 -14.46
N ILE A 323 -13.18 15.64 -13.44
CA ILE A 323 -14.46 16.35 -13.61
C ILE A 323 -14.32 17.73 -14.29
N TYR A 324 -13.12 18.36 -14.25
CA TYR A 324 -12.89 19.60 -14.99
C TYR A 324 -13.08 19.45 -16.49
N PHE A 325 -12.85 18.27 -17.06
CA PHE A 325 -13.06 17.96 -18.47
C PHE A 325 -14.53 17.63 -18.76
N PHE A 326 -15.26 17.13 -17.77
CA PHE A 326 -16.65 16.65 -17.90
C PHE A 326 -17.69 17.53 -17.19
N ARG A 327 -17.30 18.66 -16.59
CA ARG A 327 -18.17 19.46 -15.71
C ARG A 327 -19.48 19.92 -16.35
N ASN A 328 -19.46 20.17 -17.67
CA ASN A 328 -20.63 20.60 -18.46
C ASN A 328 -21.16 19.46 -19.33
N HIS A 329 -20.63 18.24 -19.19
CA HIS A 329 -21.04 17.11 -19.99
C HIS A 329 -22.41 16.60 -19.54
N ILE A 330 -23.32 16.47 -20.49
CA ILE A 330 -24.60 15.78 -20.28
C ILE A 330 -24.42 14.34 -20.73
N PRO A 331 -24.47 13.37 -19.80
CA PRO A 331 -24.20 11.98 -20.15
C PRO A 331 -25.28 11.44 -21.10
N THR A 332 -24.83 10.81 -22.15
CA THR A 332 -25.67 10.13 -23.15
C THR A 332 -25.54 8.62 -22.97
N PHE A 333 -26.38 7.84 -23.65
CA PHE A 333 -26.21 6.38 -23.67
C PHE A 333 -24.80 5.95 -24.09
N ARG A 334 -24.21 6.62 -25.08
CA ARG A 334 -22.82 6.38 -25.52
C ARG A 334 -21.79 6.62 -24.41
N THR A 335 -22.03 7.61 -23.55
CA THR A 335 -21.17 7.87 -22.39
C THR A 335 -21.16 6.68 -21.41
N TYR A 336 -22.34 6.14 -21.10
CA TYR A 336 -22.45 4.98 -20.20
C TYR A 336 -21.84 3.72 -20.81
N VAL A 337 -22.04 3.50 -22.13
CA VAL A 337 -21.39 2.40 -22.85
C VAL A 337 -19.86 2.52 -22.81
N ALA A 338 -19.32 3.74 -23.04
CA ALA A 338 -17.87 3.96 -22.95
C ALA A 338 -17.32 3.67 -21.54
N ILE A 339 -18.02 4.12 -20.48
CA ILE A 339 -17.65 3.83 -19.08
C ILE A 339 -17.63 2.32 -18.83
N ALA A 340 -18.66 1.61 -19.29
CA ALA A 340 -18.76 0.15 -19.14
C ALA A 340 -17.64 -0.58 -19.89
N LEU A 341 -17.36 -0.17 -21.15
CA LEU A 341 -16.29 -0.78 -21.95
C LEU A 341 -14.91 -0.57 -21.33
N ILE A 342 -14.62 0.64 -20.81
CA ILE A 342 -13.35 0.91 -20.09
C ILE A 342 -13.25 0.03 -18.85
N GLY A 343 -14.34 -0.12 -18.09
CA GLY A 343 -14.38 -1.00 -16.92
C GLY A 343 -14.15 -2.46 -17.28
N ILE A 344 -14.80 -2.99 -18.33
CA ILE A 344 -14.62 -4.36 -18.80
C ILE A 344 -13.16 -4.58 -19.25
N LEU A 345 -12.60 -3.64 -20.01
CA LEU A 345 -11.22 -3.75 -20.50
C LEU A 345 -10.22 -3.78 -19.33
N SER A 346 -10.40 -2.91 -18.33
CA SER A 346 -9.50 -2.90 -17.17
C SER A 346 -9.60 -4.19 -16.33
N ALA A 347 -10.80 -4.76 -16.19
CA ALA A 347 -10.98 -6.06 -15.53
C ALA A 347 -10.32 -7.20 -16.34
N ALA A 348 -10.45 -7.19 -17.66
CA ALA A 348 -9.84 -8.19 -18.55
C ALA A 348 -8.31 -8.15 -18.53
N THR A 349 -7.71 -7.05 -18.10
CA THR A 349 -6.26 -6.90 -17.95
C THR A 349 -5.79 -7.01 -16.49
N ASN A 350 -6.71 -7.12 -15.51
CA ASN A 350 -6.34 -7.29 -14.12
C ASN A 350 -5.79 -8.69 -13.85
N TRP A 351 -4.55 -8.77 -13.39
CA TRP A 351 -3.85 -10.02 -13.19
C TRP A 351 -4.54 -10.93 -12.17
N ASN A 352 -4.95 -10.41 -11.02
CA ASN A 352 -5.54 -11.20 -9.95
C ASN A 352 -6.81 -11.92 -10.46
N LEU A 353 -7.71 -11.16 -11.09
CA LEU A 353 -8.96 -11.70 -11.61
C LEU A 353 -8.72 -12.68 -12.76
N VAL A 354 -7.82 -12.36 -13.69
CA VAL A 354 -7.53 -13.21 -14.85
C VAL A 354 -6.92 -14.53 -14.43
N THR A 355 -5.93 -14.53 -13.52
CA THR A 355 -5.29 -15.77 -13.04
C THR A 355 -6.25 -16.62 -12.20
N LEU A 356 -7.13 -15.98 -11.42
CA LEU A 356 -8.19 -16.68 -10.70
C LEU A 356 -9.14 -17.40 -11.67
N LEU A 357 -9.65 -16.67 -12.68
CA LEU A 357 -10.61 -17.23 -13.66
C LEU A 357 -9.99 -18.33 -14.54
N ASN A 358 -8.72 -18.22 -14.87
CA ASN A 358 -7.99 -19.23 -15.67
C ASN A 358 -7.48 -20.40 -14.82
N GLY A 359 -7.63 -20.37 -13.49
CA GLY A 359 -7.13 -21.40 -12.59
C GLY A 359 -5.60 -21.47 -12.46
N THR A 360 -4.90 -20.39 -12.87
CA THR A 360 -3.44 -20.27 -12.81
C THR A 360 -2.95 -19.43 -11.63
N PHE A 361 -3.83 -19.15 -10.67
CA PHE A 361 -3.47 -18.42 -9.46
C PHE A 361 -2.47 -19.22 -8.61
N PRO A 362 -1.40 -18.61 -8.07
CA PRO A 362 -0.36 -19.29 -7.29
C PRO A 362 -0.94 -20.05 -6.09
N LYS A 363 -0.51 -21.30 -5.86
CA LYS A 363 -1.01 -22.16 -4.78
C LYS A 363 0.06 -22.97 -4.07
N SER A 364 1.32 -22.85 -4.47
CA SER A 364 2.43 -23.64 -3.90
C SER A 364 2.54 -23.51 -2.37
N VAL A 365 2.22 -22.33 -1.83
CA VAL A 365 2.22 -22.11 -0.37
C VAL A 365 1.22 -23.01 0.35
N LEU A 366 0.04 -23.24 -0.24
CA LEU A 366 -0.96 -24.16 0.35
C LEU A 366 -0.46 -25.61 0.33
N GLU A 367 0.16 -26.04 -0.79
CA GLU A 367 0.75 -27.38 -0.94
C GLU A 367 1.88 -27.59 0.07
N MET A 368 2.77 -26.59 0.24
CA MET A 368 3.83 -26.62 1.25
C MET A 368 3.26 -26.72 2.67
N ALA A 369 2.22 -25.93 2.96
CA ALA A 369 1.56 -25.96 4.27
C ALA A 369 0.88 -27.31 4.54
N GLU A 370 0.28 -27.96 3.54
CA GLU A 370 -0.28 -29.30 3.67
C GLU A 370 0.80 -30.33 4.02
N ILE A 371 1.96 -30.30 3.34
CA ILE A 371 3.08 -31.22 3.62
C ILE A 371 3.61 -31.01 5.05
N ILE A 372 3.84 -29.77 5.44
CA ILE A 372 4.33 -29.44 6.80
C ILE A 372 3.32 -29.89 7.86
N ASN A 373 2.01 -29.59 7.66
CA ASN A 373 0.96 -29.95 8.61
C ASN A 373 0.73 -31.47 8.71
N ALA A 374 0.94 -32.22 7.64
CA ALA A 374 0.82 -33.69 7.65
C ALA A 374 1.92 -34.37 8.49
N ASN A 375 3.10 -33.75 8.58
CA ASN A 375 4.27 -34.28 9.28
C ASN A 375 4.58 -33.53 10.59
N LYS A 376 3.63 -32.70 11.06
CA LYS A 376 3.80 -31.82 12.21
C LYS A 376 3.86 -32.61 13.52
N SER A 377 4.90 -32.39 14.32
CA SER A 377 4.91 -32.62 15.77
C SER A 377 4.66 -31.29 16.47
N ASP A 378 4.16 -31.31 17.71
CA ASP A 378 3.83 -30.09 18.48
C ASP A 378 5.03 -29.14 18.66
N ASP A 379 6.25 -29.67 18.63
CA ASP A 379 7.51 -28.90 18.78
C ASP A 379 8.19 -28.54 17.43
N SER A 380 7.51 -28.72 16.30
CA SER A 380 8.11 -28.42 14.99
C SER A 380 8.16 -26.92 14.75
N GLU A 381 9.36 -26.34 14.59
CA GLU A 381 9.52 -24.95 14.19
C GLU A 381 9.69 -24.83 12.68
N VAL A 382 9.05 -23.80 12.10
CA VAL A 382 9.11 -23.43 10.68
C VAL A 382 9.80 -22.08 10.56
N LEU A 383 10.78 -21.96 9.68
CA LEU A 383 11.48 -20.71 9.39
C LEU A 383 11.48 -20.42 7.89
N THR A 384 11.08 -19.23 7.52
CA THR A 384 11.33 -18.69 6.19
C THR A 384 12.79 -18.28 6.10
N PHE A 385 13.58 -19.12 5.42
CA PHE A 385 15.05 -19.04 5.45
C PHE A 385 15.59 -18.42 4.17
N SER A 386 16.35 -17.33 4.29
CA SER A 386 16.88 -16.57 3.15
C SER A 386 15.80 -16.24 2.10
N SER A 387 14.62 -15.85 2.57
CA SER A 387 13.44 -15.61 1.73
C SER A 387 12.50 -14.60 2.38
N TYR A 388 11.62 -13.98 1.58
CA TYR A 388 10.50 -13.21 2.07
C TYR A 388 9.44 -14.12 2.71
N ASP A 389 8.51 -13.55 3.49
CA ASP A 389 7.40 -14.32 4.04
C ASP A 389 6.38 -14.64 2.92
N THR A 390 6.30 -15.91 2.58
CA THR A 390 5.40 -16.42 1.55
C THR A 390 3.95 -16.63 2.04
N GLY A 391 3.67 -16.34 3.33
CA GLY A 391 2.41 -16.66 4.00
C GLY A 391 2.40 -18.05 4.65
N ILE A 392 3.54 -18.72 4.73
CA ILE A 392 3.61 -20.07 5.28
C ILE A 392 3.19 -20.12 6.75
N TYR A 393 3.53 -19.13 7.55
CA TYR A 393 3.15 -19.06 8.97
C TYR A 393 1.65 -19.05 9.19
N GLN A 394 0.93 -18.32 8.32
CA GLN A 394 -0.53 -18.22 8.35
C GLN A 394 -1.21 -19.56 8.03
N HIS A 395 -0.72 -20.29 7.01
CA HIS A 395 -1.33 -21.54 6.54
C HIS A 395 -0.89 -22.77 7.35
N THR A 396 0.28 -22.74 7.99
CA THR A 396 0.74 -23.78 8.91
C THR A 396 0.31 -23.53 10.35
N ARG A 397 -0.19 -22.31 10.67
CA ARG A 397 -0.53 -21.86 12.03
C ARG A 397 0.65 -21.87 13.00
N HIS A 398 1.86 -21.68 12.47
CA HIS A 398 3.04 -21.46 13.28
C HIS A 398 3.24 -19.98 13.56
N LEU A 399 3.87 -19.67 14.67
CA LEU A 399 4.43 -18.35 14.90
C LEU A 399 5.90 -18.36 14.45
N PRO A 400 6.41 -17.23 13.97
CA PRO A 400 7.83 -17.11 13.68
C PRO A 400 8.68 -17.45 14.91
N PRO A 401 9.75 -18.25 14.74
CA PRO A 401 10.56 -18.69 15.87
C PRO A 401 11.44 -17.58 16.44
N ASN A 402 11.84 -16.61 15.62
CA ASN A 402 12.73 -15.53 15.99
C ASN A 402 12.25 -14.16 15.48
N LYS A 403 12.91 -13.10 15.94
CA LYS A 403 12.62 -11.71 15.59
C LYS A 403 12.73 -11.46 14.08
N ASN A 404 13.78 -11.95 13.45
CA ASN A 404 14.10 -11.76 12.03
C ASN A 404 13.68 -12.99 11.20
N PHE A 405 12.38 -13.25 11.15
CA PHE A 405 11.79 -14.45 10.56
C PHE A 405 11.74 -14.48 9.04
N PHE A 406 12.08 -13.39 8.38
CA PHE A 406 12.12 -13.22 6.91
C PHE A 406 13.26 -12.29 6.52
N ILE A 407 13.61 -12.27 5.23
CA ILE A 407 14.52 -11.26 4.69
C ILE A 407 13.74 -9.95 4.50
N SER A 408 14.20 -8.87 5.12
CA SER A 408 13.67 -7.54 4.88
C SER A 408 14.45 -6.82 3.78
N SER A 409 13.89 -5.70 3.29
CA SER A 409 14.60 -4.79 2.39
C SER A 409 15.75 -4.02 3.09
N ILE A 410 15.99 -4.30 4.36
CA ILE A 410 17.09 -3.74 5.15
C ILE A 410 18.26 -4.68 5.03
N LEU A 411 19.36 -4.19 4.46
CA LEU A 411 20.59 -4.96 4.32
C LEU A 411 21.36 -4.98 5.65
N ASP A 412 20.87 -5.78 6.61
CA ASP A 412 21.49 -5.96 7.92
C ASP A 412 22.15 -7.35 8.02
N PRO A 413 23.49 -7.43 8.18
CA PRO A 413 24.19 -8.70 8.34
C PRO A 413 23.73 -9.52 9.55
N GLU A 414 23.21 -8.87 10.59
CA GLU A 414 22.73 -9.56 11.81
C GLU A 414 21.51 -10.44 11.51
N ILE A 415 20.64 -10.06 10.57
CA ILE A 415 19.48 -10.88 10.13
C ILE A 415 19.97 -12.24 9.62
N LYS A 416 20.99 -12.22 8.73
CA LYS A 416 21.58 -13.44 8.17
C LYS A 416 22.22 -14.32 9.25
N LYS A 417 22.94 -13.69 10.15
CA LYS A 417 23.62 -14.37 11.26
C LYS A 417 22.59 -15.01 12.20
N GLU A 418 21.57 -14.28 12.59
CA GLU A 418 20.52 -14.79 13.48
C GLU A 418 19.77 -15.97 12.85
N GLN A 419 19.37 -15.87 11.57
CA GLN A 419 18.74 -16.99 10.87
C GLN A 419 19.64 -18.21 10.81
N ALA A 420 20.95 -18.03 10.52
CA ALA A 420 21.91 -19.12 10.48
C ALA A 420 22.09 -19.77 11.85
N GLU A 421 22.15 -18.99 12.92
CA GLU A 421 22.23 -19.49 14.30
C GLU A 421 21.01 -20.32 14.70
N TRP A 422 19.81 -19.87 14.32
CA TRP A 422 18.57 -20.64 14.55
C TRP A 422 18.58 -21.99 13.83
N VAL A 423 19.01 -22.02 12.58
CA VAL A 423 19.10 -23.26 11.80
C VAL A 423 20.14 -24.20 12.40
N THR A 424 21.33 -23.70 12.75
CA THR A 424 22.40 -24.52 13.34
C THR A 424 22.10 -24.99 14.76
N SER A 425 21.23 -24.27 15.51
CA SER A 425 20.79 -24.69 16.85
C SER A 425 20.01 -26.00 16.87
N GLY A 426 19.56 -26.48 15.71
CA GLY A 426 18.75 -27.68 15.59
C GLY A 426 17.31 -27.54 16.08
N LYS A 427 16.83 -26.30 16.32
CA LYS A 427 15.45 -26.06 16.77
C LYS A 427 14.47 -26.05 15.59
N VAL A 428 14.90 -25.54 14.44
CA VAL A 428 14.06 -25.46 13.24
C VAL A 428 13.96 -26.82 12.58
N LYS A 429 12.75 -27.31 12.35
CA LYS A 429 12.49 -28.57 11.64
C LYS A 429 12.29 -28.34 10.15
N TYR A 430 11.56 -27.29 9.76
CA TYR A 430 11.26 -26.99 8.38
C TYR A 430 11.82 -25.64 7.95
N LEU A 431 12.58 -25.63 6.86
CA LEU A 431 13.04 -24.42 6.19
C LEU A 431 12.19 -24.22 4.94
N VAL A 432 11.53 -23.07 4.85
CA VAL A 432 10.77 -22.66 3.66
C VAL A 432 11.59 -21.61 2.91
N ARG A 433 11.74 -21.81 1.62
CA ARG A 433 12.53 -20.92 0.78
C ARG A 433 11.85 -20.66 -0.54
N GLU A 434 11.87 -19.40 -0.94
CA GLU A 434 11.52 -18.95 -2.26
C GLU A 434 12.79 -18.54 -3.00
N ILE A 435 13.00 -19.07 -4.20
CA ILE A 435 14.10 -18.69 -5.10
C ILE A 435 13.47 -18.12 -6.36
N GLY A 436 13.64 -16.83 -6.61
CA GLY A 436 13.04 -16.16 -7.75
C GLY A 436 13.99 -15.23 -8.48
N ALA A 437 13.57 -14.79 -9.63
CA ALA A 437 14.37 -14.01 -10.57
C ALA A 437 14.62 -12.56 -10.14
N ILE A 438 14.26 -12.20 -8.92
CA ILE A 438 14.41 -10.83 -8.47
C ILE A 438 15.18 -10.84 -7.24
N VAL A 439 16.42 -10.52 -7.45
CA VAL A 439 16.95 -10.08 -6.21
C VAL A 439 18.37 -9.69 -6.11
N THR A 440 18.58 -8.46 -6.00
CA THR A 440 19.75 -7.91 -5.32
C THR A 440 19.77 -8.24 -3.81
N CYS A 441 18.62 -8.38 -3.16
CA CYS A 441 18.57 -8.76 -1.74
C CYS A 441 18.81 -10.25 -1.49
N HIS A 442 18.30 -11.15 -2.33
CA HIS A 442 18.49 -12.59 -2.15
C HIS A 442 19.95 -13.00 -2.30
N GLU A 443 20.68 -12.45 -3.27
CA GLU A 443 22.11 -12.72 -3.38
C GLU A 443 22.89 -12.32 -2.11
N TYR A 444 22.48 -11.22 -1.47
CA TYR A 444 23.10 -10.78 -0.22
C TYR A 444 22.82 -11.72 0.96
N TYR A 445 21.57 -12.24 1.04
CA TYR A 445 21.14 -13.12 2.12
C TYR A 445 21.21 -14.61 1.78
N ASP A 446 21.66 -14.98 0.57
CA ASP A 446 21.74 -16.37 0.17
C ASP A 446 22.69 -17.13 1.11
N ALA A 447 22.11 -18.01 1.93
CA ALA A 447 22.83 -18.86 2.83
C ALA A 447 22.71 -20.32 2.37
N PRO A 448 23.78 -21.11 2.44
CA PRO A 448 23.71 -22.51 2.07
C PRO A 448 22.77 -23.27 3.00
N ILE A 449 22.01 -24.21 2.43
CA ILE A 449 21.22 -25.15 3.23
C ILE A 449 22.17 -26.11 3.92
N PRO A 450 22.08 -26.28 5.26
CA PRO A 450 22.93 -27.25 5.96
C PRO A 450 22.75 -28.70 5.48
N GLU A 451 23.81 -29.50 5.54
CA GLU A 451 23.83 -30.88 5.02
C GLU A 451 22.80 -31.80 5.68
N ASN A 452 22.40 -31.50 6.92
CA ASN A 452 21.39 -32.27 7.66
C ASN A 452 19.93 -31.89 7.31
N TYR A 453 19.72 -31.15 6.23
CA TYR A 453 18.39 -30.85 5.71
C TYR A 453 18.25 -31.44 4.30
N HIS A 454 17.15 -32.12 4.03
CA HIS A 454 16.81 -32.64 2.70
C HIS A 454 15.56 -31.98 2.13
N CYS A 455 15.51 -31.79 0.82
CA CYS A 455 14.39 -31.16 0.15
C CYS A 455 13.21 -32.14 0.06
N ILE A 456 12.06 -31.75 0.60
CA ILE A 456 10.82 -32.52 0.57
C ILE A 456 9.75 -31.94 -0.36
N TYR A 457 9.94 -30.71 -0.82
CA TYR A 457 9.07 -30.05 -1.78
C TYR A 457 9.88 -29.12 -2.69
N ASP A 458 9.61 -29.19 -3.98
CA ASP A 458 10.29 -28.39 -5.00
C ASP A 458 9.32 -28.17 -6.18
N LYS A 459 8.88 -26.94 -6.37
CA LYS A 459 7.95 -26.60 -7.44
C LYS A 459 8.26 -25.23 -8.02
N GLU A 460 8.27 -25.15 -9.34
CA GLU A 460 8.26 -23.88 -10.05
C GLU A 460 6.83 -23.39 -10.24
N GLU A 461 6.59 -22.13 -9.91
CA GLU A 461 5.32 -21.48 -10.09
C GLU A 461 5.49 -20.13 -10.79
N LEU A 462 4.51 -19.76 -11.60
CA LEU A 462 4.56 -18.53 -12.37
C LEU A 462 4.01 -17.37 -11.53
N PHE A 463 4.88 -16.43 -11.19
CA PHE A 463 4.49 -15.19 -10.54
C PHE A 463 4.55 -14.03 -11.51
N ARG A 464 3.64 -13.07 -11.33
CA ARG A 464 3.71 -11.82 -12.06
C ARG A 464 4.81 -10.96 -11.46
N TYR A 465 5.84 -10.73 -12.27
CA TYR A 465 6.84 -9.75 -11.94
C TYR A 465 6.80 -8.57 -12.90
N ARG A 466 6.61 -7.39 -12.37
CA ARG A 466 6.81 -6.16 -13.12
C ARG A 466 8.19 -5.60 -12.85
N LEU A 467 9.04 -5.70 -13.84
CA LEU A 467 10.34 -5.03 -13.90
C LEU A 467 10.17 -3.50 -14.00
N ILE A 468 9.62 -2.88 -12.96
CA ILE A 468 9.78 -1.42 -12.75
C ILE A 468 10.76 -1.23 -11.61
N THR A 469 11.91 -1.88 -11.72
CA THR A 469 12.92 -1.80 -10.66
C THR A 469 13.80 -0.58 -10.78
N THR A 470 13.86 0.06 -11.96
CA THR A 470 14.65 1.28 -12.10
C THR A 470 13.93 2.31 -12.97
N PRO A 471 13.90 3.59 -12.59
CA PRO A 471 13.27 4.64 -13.38
C PRO A 471 13.81 4.76 -14.81
N HIS A 472 15.07 4.40 -15.08
CA HIS A 472 15.60 4.42 -16.43
C HIS A 472 15.04 3.29 -17.30
N LYS A 473 14.80 2.09 -16.77
CA LYS A 473 14.12 1.01 -17.49
C LYS A 473 12.66 1.37 -17.79
N PHE A 474 11.98 2.03 -16.85
CA PHE A 474 10.64 2.57 -17.08
C PHE A 474 10.64 3.60 -18.22
N LEU A 475 11.53 4.58 -18.21
CA LEU A 475 11.64 5.58 -19.29
C LEU A 475 12.12 4.98 -20.60
N TRP A 476 13.05 4.04 -20.58
CA TRP A 476 13.47 3.30 -21.75
C TRP A 476 12.29 2.57 -22.40
N ASN A 477 11.45 1.93 -21.59
CA ASN A 477 10.25 1.24 -22.07
C ASN A 477 9.20 2.22 -22.61
N LEU A 478 9.06 3.42 -22.02
CA LEU A 478 8.17 4.48 -22.53
C LEU A 478 8.63 5.07 -23.87
N THR A 479 9.94 5.12 -24.13
CA THR A 479 10.49 5.64 -25.39
C THR A 479 10.35 4.69 -26.57
N TYR A 480 10.04 3.40 -26.32
CA TYR A 480 9.81 2.40 -27.36
C TYR A 480 8.35 1.91 -27.33
N PRO A 481 7.45 2.48 -28.17
CA PRO A 481 6.03 2.11 -28.17
C PRO A 481 5.75 0.61 -28.33
N ARG A 482 6.62 -0.13 -29.05
CA ARG A 482 6.50 -1.58 -29.18
C ARG A 482 6.78 -2.32 -27.87
N VAL A 483 7.78 -1.87 -27.10
CA VAL A 483 8.12 -2.46 -25.80
C VAL A 483 7.04 -2.13 -24.78
N LEU A 484 6.47 -0.91 -24.83
CA LEU A 484 5.34 -0.54 -23.99
C LEU A 484 4.08 -1.37 -24.30
N LEU A 485 3.77 -1.58 -25.58
CA LEU A 485 2.66 -2.45 -26.01
C LEU A 485 2.89 -3.89 -25.59
N GLN A 486 4.09 -4.43 -25.79
CA GLN A 486 4.46 -5.78 -25.38
C GLN A 486 4.39 -5.92 -23.85
N TYR A 487 4.82 -4.89 -23.11
CA TYR A 487 4.76 -4.85 -21.66
C TYR A 487 3.31 -4.79 -21.12
N ILE A 488 2.41 -4.10 -21.81
CA ILE A 488 0.98 -4.04 -21.48
C ILE A 488 0.27 -5.36 -21.82
N MET A 489 0.66 -5.98 -22.93
CA MET A 489 0.00 -7.20 -23.46
C MET A 489 0.59 -8.49 -22.91
N ASP A 490 1.87 -8.46 -22.52
CA ASP A 490 2.60 -9.64 -22.01
C ASP A 490 3.47 -9.18 -20.81
N PRO A 491 2.89 -9.11 -19.62
CA PRO A 491 3.64 -8.77 -18.42
C PRO A 491 4.74 -9.83 -18.23
N VAL A 492 5.94 -9.37 -17.90
CA VAL A 492 7.06 -10.26 -17.62
C VAL A 492 6.66 -11.17 -16.46
N THR A 493 6.45 -12.41 -16.78
CA THR A 493 6.24 -13.47 -15.80
C THR A 493 7.59 -14.06 -15.43
N VAL A 494 7.77 -14.34 -14.16
CA VAL A 494 8.99 -14.93 -13.62
C VAL A 494 8.62 -16.22 -12.93
N ASN A 495 9.37 -17.26 -13.24
CA ASN A 495 9.27 -18.51 -12.48
C ASN A 495 9.94 -18.31 -11.13
N GLN A 496 9.16 -18.52 -10.08
CA GLN A 496 9.66 -18.64 -8.72
C GLN A 496 9.68 -20.12 -8.35
N ARG A 497 10.74 -20.53 -7.68
CA ARG A 497 10.89 -21.88 -7.17
C ARG A 497 10.63 -21.89 -5.68
N MET A 498 9.63 -22.65 -5.29
CA MET A 498 9.19 -22.80 -3.90
C MET A 498 9.72 -24.10 -3.34
N LEU A 499 10.42 -24.03 -2.22
CA LEU A 499 11.17 -25.15 -1.65
C LEU A 499 10.81 -25.32 -0.18
N VAL A 500 10.68 -26.58 0.25
CA VAL A 500 10.64 -26.94 1.67
C VAL A 500 11.75 -27.97 1.94
N TYR A 501 12.53 -27.70 2.97
CA TYR A 501 13.55 -28.62 3.47
C TYR A 501 13.14 -29.09 4.87
N GLU A 502 13.28 -30.36 5.12
CA GLU A 502 13.07 -30.99 6.43
C GLU A 502 14.41 -31.42 7.00
N ARG A 503 14.62 -31.14 8.29
CA ARG A 503 15.80 -31.60 9.03
C ARG A 503 15.71 -33.10 9.28
N GLU A 504 16.79 -33.81 9.00
CA GLU A 504 16.95 -35.21 9.37
C GLU A 504 16.85 -35.38 10.90
N PRO A 505 16.29 -36.53 11.38
CA PRO A 505 16.11 -36.79 12.79
C PRO A 505 17.39 -36.73 13.61
#